data_c48dd48faca155653278af6add533a6d
#
_entry.id   c48dd48faca155653278af6add533a6d
#
_cell.length_a   1.000
_cell.length_b   1.000
_cell.length_c   1.000
_cell.angle_alpha   90.00
_cell.angle_beta   90.00
_cell.angle_gamma   90.00
#
_symmetry.space_group_name_H-M   'P 1'
#
loop_
_entity.id
_entity.type
_entity.pdbx_description
1 polymer ?
#
loop_
_entity_poly.entity_id
_entity_poly.type
_entity_poly.pdbx_seq_one_letter_code
_entity_poly.pdbx_strand_id
1 'polypeptide(L)'
;WMLVLFGLIGMTACRQDTPRFRIGVAQCSDDSWRHKMNDEILREAMFYNGVSVEIRSAGDDNSKQAEDVHYFMDEGVDLLIISANEAAPMTPIVEEAYQKGIPVILVDRKILSDKYTAYIGADNYEIGRSVGNYIASSLKGKGNIVELTGLSGSTPAMERHQGFMAAISKFPDIKLIDKADAAWERGPAEIEMDSMLRRHPKIDAVYAHNDRIAPGAYQAAKMAGREKEMIFVGIDALPGKGNGLELVLDSVLDATFIYPTNG
;
A
#
# COMPACT_ATOMS: atom_id res chain seq x y z
N TRP A 1 27.22 74.09 8.72
CA TRP A 1 25.94 73.40 8.44
C TRP A 1 26.23 72.05 7.89
N MET A 2 25.96 71.04 8.69
CA MET A 2 26.22 69.64 8.37
C MET A 2 24.82 69.01 8.08
N LEU A 3 24.61 68.58 6.84
CA LEU A 3 23.39 67.87 6.42
C LEU A 3 23.59 66.41 6.71
N VAL A 4 22.76 65.87 7.61
CA VAL A 4 22.66 64.43 7.88
C VAL A 4 21.59 63.83 6.94
N LEU A 5 22.03 63.04 5.95
CA LEU A 5 21.16 62.29 5.06
C LEU A 5 20.73 60.99 5.79
N PHE A 6 19.46 60.90 6.21
CA PHE A 6 18.86 59.65 6.69
C PHE A 6 18.48 58.78 5.48
N GLY A 7 19.27 57.76 5.22
CA GLY A 7 18.91 56.73 4.25
C GLY A 7 17.78 55.84 4.79
N LEU A 8 16.58 55.88 4.20
CA LEU A 8 15.54 54.87 4.40
C LEU A 8 15.98 53.58 3.74
N ILE A 9 16.40 52.61 4.56
CA ILE A 9 16.55 51.22 4.13
C ILE A 9 15.14 50.63 4.07
N GLY A 10 14.59 50.52 2.86
CA GLY A 10 13.37 49.80 2.58
C GLY A 10 13.59 48.31 2.85
N MET A 11 13.08 47.78 3.96
CA MET A 11 12.95 46.36 4.15
C MET A 11 11.90 45.86 3.17
N THR A 12 12.33 45.29 2.04
CA THR A 12 11.47 44.43 1.23
C THR A 12 11.23 43.14 2.03
N ALA A 13 10.15 43.11 2.80
CA ALA A 13 9.65 41.88 3.35
C ALA A 13 9.31 40.97 2.15
N CYS A 14 10.02 39.84 2.02
CA CYS A 14 9.56 38.76 1.17
C CYS A 14 8.16 38.37 1.66
N ARG A 15 7.13 38.78 0.93
CA ARG A 15 5.80 38.24 1.09
C ARG A 15 5.91 36.78 0.70
N GLN A 16 5.92 35.90 1.68
CA GLN A 16 5.58 34.49 1.41
C GLN A 16 4.15 34.50 0.87
N ASP A 17 3.98 34.22 -0.41
CA ASP A 17 2.65 34.02 -0.98
C ASP A 17 2.04 32.82 -0.25
N THR A 18 0.98 33.05 0.50
CA THR A 18 0.20 31.98 1.10
C THR A 18 -0.33 31.09 -0.01
N PRO A 19 -0.21 29.77 0.08
CA PRO A 19 -0.73 28.86 -0.93
C PRO A 19 -2.23 29.14 -1.12
N ARG A 20 -2.64 29.16 -2.39
CA ARG A 20 -4.04 29.40 -2.76
C ARG A 20 -4.89 28.15 -2.68
N PHE A 21 -4.25 26.97 -2.70
CA PHE A 21 -4.88 25.67 -2.63
C PHE A 21 -4.04 24.72 -1.76
N ARG A 22 -4.66 24.18 -0.73
CA ARG A 22 -4.00 23.34 0.27
C ARG A 22 -4.52 21.90 0.18
N ILE A 23 -3.61 20.95 0.01
CA ILE A 23 -3.92 19.53 -0.06
C ILE A 23 -3.37 18.84 1.20
N GLY A 24 -4.25 18.16 1.93
CA GLY A 24 -3.87 17.24 3.01
C GLY A 24 -3.81 15.80 2.50
N VAL A 25 -2.74 15.09 2.80
CA VAL A 25 -2.58 13.66 2.47
C VAL A 25 -2.47 12.86 3.76
N ALA A 26 -3.50 12.05 4.06
CA ALA A 26 -3.52 11.14 5.21
C ALA A 26 -3.11 9.73 4.77
N GLN A 27 -1.81 9.42 4.93
CA GLN A 27 -1.21 8.15 4.56
C GLN A 27 -1.41 7.11 5.67
N CYS A 28 -1.70 5.86 5.29
CA CYS A 28 -1.91 4.78 6.26
C CYS A 28 -0.60 4.25 6.88
N SER A 29 0.45 4.09 6.08
CA SER A 29 1.70 3.47 6.49
C SER A 29 2.92 4.24 5.97
N ASP A 30 4.10 3.78 6.35
CA ASP A 30 5.39 4.43 6.07
C ASP A 30 6.38 3.40 5.48
N ASP A 31 5.98 2.78 4.36
CA ASP A 31 6.78 1.81 3.64
C ASP A 31 7.35 2.36 2.32
N SER A 32 8.20 1.60 1.65
CA SER A 32 8.89 2.02 0.41
C SER A 32 7.91 2.31 -0.74
N TRP A 33 6.77 1.60 -0.81
CA TRP A 33 5.75 1.84 -1.81
C TRP A 33 5.04 3.18 -1.54
N ARG A 34 4.74 3.46 -0.26
CA ARG A 34 4.14 4.74 0.16
C ARG A 34 5.08 5.91 -0.05
N HIS A 35 6.37 5.76 0.27
CA HIS A 35 7.37 6.79 -0.01
C HIS A 35 7.38 7.14 -1.48
N LYS A 36 7.41 6.14 -2.37
CA LYS A 36 7.38 6.39 -3.82
C LYS A 36 6.13 7.15 -4.25
N MET A 37 4.94 6.76 -3.77
CA MET A 37 3.70 7.46 -4.07
C MET A 37 3.72 8.90 -3.54
N ASN A 38 4.20 9.12 -2.32
CA ASN A 38 4.33 10.44 -1.73
C ASN A 38 5.25 11.35 -2.55
N ASP A 39 6.40 10.81 -3.00
CA ASP A 39 7.34 11.53 -3.85
C ASP A 39 6.72 11.92 -5.21
N GLU A 40 5.87 11.07 -5.76
CA GLU A 40 5.15 11.35 -7.01
C GLU A 40 4.10 12.45 -6.82
N ILE A 41 3.33 12.41 -5.72
CA ILE A 41 2.38 13.48 -5.35
C ILE A 41 3.10 14.82 -5.19
N LEU A 42 4.19 14.85 -4.42
CA LEU A 42 4.96 16.07 -4.16
C LEU A 42 5.60 16.61 -5.46
N ARG A 43 6.12 15.72 -6.31
CA ARG A 43 6.70 16.08 -7.59
C ARG A 43 5.67 16.72 -8.53
N GLU A 44 4.48 16.10 -8.62
CA GLU A 44 3.40 16.65 -9.45
C GLU A 44 2.95 18.02 -8.94
N ALA A 45 2.81 18.19 -7.63
CA ALA A 45 2.40 19.46 -7.03
C ALA A 45 3.35 20.62 -7.38
N MET A 46 4.65 20.36 -7.63
CA MET A 46 5.62 21.40 -8.00
C MET A 46 5.31 22.07 -9.34
N PHE A 47 4.52 21.46 -10.21
CA PHE A 47 4.13 22.05 -11.49
C PHE A 47 2.96 23.06 -11.36
N TYR A 48 2.35 23.18 -10.17
CA TYR A 48 1.18 24.04 -9.95
C TYR A 48 1.50 25.16 -8.96
N ASN A 49 1.62 26.38 -9.46
CA ASN A 49 1.88 27.56 -8.63
C ASN A 49 0.71 27.80 -7.64
N GLY A 50 1.02 27.98 -6.36
CA GLY A 50 0.06 28.25 -5.32
C GLY A 50 -0.61 27.00 -4.74
N VAL A 51 -0.18 25.79 -5.13
CA VAL A 51 -0.56 24.53 -4.47
C VAL A 51 0.45 24.21 -3.37
N SER A 52 -0.03 23.79 -2.21
CA SER A 52 0.79 23.18 -1.15
C SER A 52 0.24 21.82 -0.78
N VAL A 53 1.14 20.89 -0.48
CA VAL A 53 0.79 19.53 -0.04
C VAL A 53 1.45 19.29 1.31
N GLU A 54 0.65 18.88 2.29
CA GLU A 54 1.12 18.35 3.57
C GLU A 54 0.77 16.88 3.67
N ILE A 55 1.76 16.03 3.97
CA ILE A 55 1.59 14.59 4.10
C ILE A 55 1.81 14.19 5.56
N ARG A 56 0.86 13.43 6.12
CA ARG A 56 0.97 12.84 7.45
C ARG A 56 0.83 11.32 7.33
N SER A 57 1.68 10.58 8.01
CA SER A 57 1.66 9.11 8.03
C SER A 57 1.21 8.59 9.38
N ALA A 58 0.27 7.66 9.36
CA ALA A 58 -0.30 7.06 10.56
C ALA A 58 0.53 5.87 11.09
N GLY A 59 1.46 5.31 10.30
CA GLY A 59 2.26 4.17 10.73
C GLY A 59 1.42 2.94 11.10
N ASP A 60 0.43 2.64 10.26
CA ASP A 60 -0.49 1.50 10.39
C ASP A 60 -1.48 1.60 11.60
N ASP A 61 -1.65 2.79 12.18
CA ASP A 61 -2.58 3.05 13.28
C ASP A 61 -3.84 3.78 12.79
N ASN A 62 -5.01 3.13 12.91
CA ASN A 62 -6.29 3.70 12.50
C ASN A 62 -6.68 4.94 13.30
N SER A 63 -6.38 4.97 14.60
CA SER A 63 -6.71 6.11 15.47
C SER A 63 -5.87 7.31 15.11
N LYS A 64 -4.57 7.09 14.87
CA LYS A 64 -3.65 8.13 14.40
C LYS A 64 -4.05 8.66 13.03
N GLN A 65 -4.50 7.79 12.10
CA GLN A 65 -4.96 8.24 10.80
C GLN A 65 -6.24 9.09 10.91
N ALA A 66 -7.17 8.71 11.79
CA ALA A 66 -8.36 9.52 12.06
C ALA A 66 -7.99 10.89 12.66
N GLU A 67 -7.02 10.95 13.58
CA GLU A 67 -6.49 12.23 14.11
C GLU A 67 -5.87 13.09 13.00
N ASP A 68 -5.12 12.49 12.07
CA ASP A 68 -4.52 13.21 10.94
C ASP A 68 -5.59 13.77 9.99
N VAL A 69 -6.68 13.04 9.75
CA VAL A 69 -7.83 13.56 8.98
C VAL A 69 -8.52 14.69 9.71
N HIS A 70 -8.75 14.58 11.03
CA HIS A 70 -9.31 15.68 11.84
C HIS A 70 -8.41 16.92 11.78
N TYR A 71 -7.10 16.74 11.95
CA TYR A 71 -6.14 17.84 11.82
C TYR A 71 -6.29 18.58 10.49
N PHE A 72 -6.37 17.87 9.36
CA PHE A 72 -6.55 18.50 8.07
C PHE A 72 -7.91 19.21 7.92
N MET A 73 -8.98 18.66 8.51
CA MET A 73 -10.27 19.33 8.54
C MET A 73 -10.22 20.66 9.33
N ASP A 74 -9.54 20.65 10.48
CA ASP A 74 -9.40 21.83 11.36
C ASP A 74 -8.49 22.89 10.72
N GLU A 75 -7.44 22.47 10.01
CA GLU A 75 -6.57 23.36 9.23
C GLU A 75 -7.27 23.94 7.99
N GLY A 76 -8.43 23.43 7.62
CA GLY A 76 -9.22 23.93 6.49
C GLY A 76 -8.54 23.70 5.15
N VAL A 77 -8.11 22.46 4.87
CA VAL A 77 -7.58 22.10 3.56
C VAL A 77 -8.67 22.12 2.49
N ASP A 78 -8.27 22.41 1.24
CA ASP A 78 -9.17 22.47 0.09
C ASP A 78 -9.46 21.10 -0.53
N LEU A 79 -8.61 20.11 -0.24
CA LEU A 79 -8.70 18.74 -0.74
C LEU A 79 -8.04 17.78 0.26
N LEU A 80 -8.66 16.63 0.46
CA LEU A 80 -8.07 15.48 1.17
C LEU A 80 -7.76 14.35 0.20
N ILE A 81 -6.55 13.81 0.30
CA ILE A 81 -6.16 12.54 -0.31
C ILE A 81 -5.98 11.54 0.83
N ILE A 82 -6.68 10.43 0.80
CA ILE A 82 -6.68 9.45 1.89
C ILE A 82 -6.43 8.05 1.32
N SER A 83 -5.43 7.35 1.87
CA SER A 83 -5.27 5.91 1.70
C SER A 83 -5.69 5.24 3.01
N ALA A 84 -6.92 4.73 3.08
CA ALA A 84 -7.47 4.21 4.34
C ALA A 84 -6.68 3.00 4.85
N ASN A 85 -6.18 3.03 6.09
CA ASN A 85 -5.43 1.91 6.66
C ASN A 85 -6.29 0.63 6.67
N GLU A 86 -7.44 0.69 7.33
CA GLU A 86 -8.48 -0.33 7.24
C GLU A 86 -9.82 0.30 6.86
N ALA A 87 -10.61 -0.39 6.05
CA ALA A 87 -11.82 0.17 5.49
C ALA A 87 -12.88 0.51 6.56
N ALA A 88 -13.15 -0.41 7.48
CA ALA A 88 -14.21 -0.23 8.47
C ALA A 88 -13.93 0.92 9.45
N PRO A 89 -12.78 0.99 10.15
CA PRO A 89 -12.51 2.07 11.09
C PRO A 89 -12.36 3.44 10.43
N MET A 90 -11.89 3.50 9.17
CA MET A 90 -11.70 4.76 8.47
C MET A 90 -12.96 5.31 7.78
N THR A 91 -13.99 4.48 7.56
CA THR A 91 -15.23 4.92 6.90
C THR A 91 -15.88 6.12 7.59
N PRO A 92 -16.11 6.15 8.93
CA PRO A 92 -16.80 7.26 9.58
C PRO A 92 -16.12 8.61 9.42
N ILE A 93 -14.78 8.66 9.56
CA ILE A 93 -14.03 9.92 9.50
C ILE A 93 -13.94 10.46 8.06
N VAL A 94 -13.84 9.56 7.06
CA VAL A 94 -13.88 9.95 5.65
C VAL A 94 -15.25 10.50 5.27
N GLU A 95 -16.33 9.86 5.72
CA GLU A 95 -17.69 10.37 5.54
C GLU A 95 -17.89 11.74 6.20
N GLU A 96 -17.33 11.95 7.39
CA GLU A 96 -17.38 13.23 8.08
C GLU A 96 -16.72 14.34 7.26
N ALA A 97 -15.50 14.10 6.75
CA ALA A 97 -14.79 15.06 5.90
C ALA A 97 -15.60 15.41 4.64
N TYR A 98 -16.14 14.38 3.98
CA TYR A 98 -16.97 14.56 2.78
C TYR A 98 -18.25 15.35 3.08
N GLN A 99 -18.93 15.07 4.20
CA GLN A 99 -20.16 15.78 4.62
C GLN A 99 -19.89 17.24 5.01
N LYS A 100 -18.69 17.56 5.47
CA LYS A 100 -18.24 18.96 5.69
C LYS A 100 -17.97 19.70 4.38
N GLY A 101 -18.10 19.06 3.23
CA GLY A 101 -17.92 19.65 1.92
C GLY A 101 -16.47 19.69 1.45
N ILE A 102 -15.56 18.98 2.13
CA ILE A 102 -14.17 18.84 1.68
C ILE A 102 -14.13 17.74 0.60
N PRO A 103 -13.66 18.02 -0.62
CA PRO A 103 -13.44 16.98 -1.61
C PRO A 103 -12.46 15.91 -1.10
N VAL A 104 -12.84 14.64 -1.19
CA VAL A 104 -12.00 13.51 -0.74
C VAL A 104 -11.66 12.64 -1.94
N ILE A 105 -10.37 12.44 -2.19
CA ILE A 105 -9.86 11.46 -3.14
C ILE A 105 -9.31 10.28 -2.33
N LEU A 106 -9.89 9.10 -2.54
CA LEU A 106 -9.31 7.86 -2.02
C LEU A 106 -8.25 7.35 -2.99
N VAL A 107 -7.09 6.97 -2.46
CA VAL A 107 -5.99 6.40 -3.23
C VAL A 107 -5.63 5.01 -2.72
N ASP A 108 -5.39 4.06 -3.66
CA ASP A 108 -5.00 2.69 -3.34
C ASP A 108 -6.05 1.90 -2.55
N ARG A 109 -6.42 2.35 -1.35
CA ARG A 109 -7.35 1.68 -0.43
C ARG A 109 -8.67 2.43 -0.32
N LYS A 110 -9.77 1.68 -0.34
CA LYS A 110 -11.14 2.19 -0.26
C LYS A 110 -11.68 2.15 1.18
N ILE A 111 -12.83 2.76 1.36
CA ILE A 111 -13.70 2.64 2.56
C ILE A 111 -14.94 1.80 2.22
N LEU A 112 -15.80 1.55 3.22
CA LEU A 112 -17.04 0.76 3.06
C LEU A 112 -18.25 1.62 2.66
N SER A 113 -18.03 2.76 2.00
CA SER A 113 -19.07 3.70 1.62
C SER A 113 -18.71 4.34 0.28
N ASP A 114 -19.66 5.03 -0.34
CA ASP A 114 -19.50 5.78 -1.59
C ASP A 114 -19.38 7.31 -1.36
N LYS A 115 -19.27 7.74 -0.09
CA LYS A 115 -19.14 9.15 0.27
C LYS A 115 -17.68 9.62 0.15
N TYR A 116 -17.24 9.78 -1.06
CA TYR A 116 -15.97 10.39 -1.47
C TYR A 116 -16.13 10.96 -2.88
N THR A 117 -15.20 11.83 -3.28
CA THR A 117 -15.28 12.52 -4.59
C THR A 117 -14.79 11.64 -5.72
N ALA A 118 -13.67 10.93 -5.51
CA ALA A 118 -13.07 10.05 -6.51
C ALA A 118 -12.23 8.95 -5.83
N TYR A 119 -12.02 7.85 -6.55
CA TYR A 119 -11.08 6.79 -6.19
C TYR A 119 -10.06 6.60 -7.31
N ILE A 120 -8.79 6.48 -6.93
CA ILE A 120 -7.67 6.18 -7.82
C ILE A 120 -6.92 4.98 -7.24
N GLY A 121 -6.84 3.90 -7.99
CA GLY A 121 -6.17 2.68 -7.53
C GLY A 121 -6.24 1.57 -8.56
N ALA A 122 -5.48 0.51 -8.33
CA ALA A 122 -5.48 -0.67 -9.18
C ALA A 122 -6.68 -1.60 -8.91
N ASP A 123 -7.00 -2.44 -9.87
CA ASP A 123 -7.96 -3.52 -9.72
C ASP A 123 -7.31 -4.70 -8.97
N ASN A 124 -7.41 -4.68 -7.65
CA ASN A 124 -6.82 -5.70 -6.79
C ASN A 124 -7.46 -7.09 -6.98
N TYR A 125 -8.73 -7.15 -7.39
CA TYR A 125 -9.36 -8.41 -7.73
C TYR A 125 -8.71 -9.04 -8.97
N GLU A 126 -8.50 -8.27 -10.04
CA GLU A 126 -7.87 -8.76 -11.26
C GLU A 126 -6.39 -9.11 -11.04
N ILE A 127 -5.68 -8.39 -10.16
CA ILE A 127 -4.32 -8.74 -9.76
C ILE A 127 -4.31 -10.10 -9.05
N GLY A 128 -5.15 -10.28 -8.02
CA GLY A 128 -5.28 -11.56 -7.33
C GLY A 128 -5.66 -12.71 -8.27
N ARG A 129 -6.58 -12.46 -9.21
CA ARG A 129 -6.98 -13.41 -10.26
C ARG A 129 -5.79 -13.79 -11.16
N SER A 130 -4.97 -12.83 -11.53
CA SER A 130 -3.78 -13.04 -12.36
C SER A 130 -2.73 -13.87 -11.63
N VAL A 131 -2.49 -13.60 -10.34
CA VAL A 131 -1.62 -14.42 -9.48
C VAL A 131 -2.12 -15.85 -9.40
N GLY A 132 -3.41 -16.04 -9.15
CA GLY A 132 -4.02 -17.38 -9.07
C GLY A 132 -3.86 -18.18 -10.37
N ASN A 133 -4.08 -17.54 -11.52
CA ASN A 133 -3.87 -18.17 -12.82
C ASN A 133 -2.39 -18.54 -13.07
N TYR A 134 -1.46 -17.66 -12.68
CA TYR A 134 -0.02 -17.92 -12.79
C TYR A 134 0.39 -19.13 -11.93
N ILE A 135 0.00 -19.14 -10.65
CA ILE A 135 0.32 -20.24 -9.73
C ILE A 135 -0.30 -21.55 -10.25
N ALA A 136 -1.57 -21.53 -10.68
CA ALA A 136 -2.24 -22.70 -11.22
C ALA A 136 -1.52 -23.25 -12.45
N SER A 137 -1.07 -22.38 -13.35
CA SER A 137 -0.30 -22.77 -14.53
C SER A 137 1.06 -23.35 -14.15
N SER A 138 1.81 -22.71 -13.25
CA SER A 138 3.13 -23.14 -12.78
C SER A 138 3.07 -24.51 -12.10
N LEU A 139 2.01 -24.76 -11.33
CA LEU A 139 1.75 -26.05 -10.66
C LEU A 139 1.06 -27.08 -11.58
N LYS A 140 0.81 -26.74 -12.85
CA LYS A 140 0.12 -27.62 -13.81
C LYS A 140 -1.25 -28.09 -13.32
N GLY A 141 -1.95 -27.24 -12.62
CA GLY A 141 -3.30 -27.45 -12.13
C GLY A 141 -3.43 -28.30 -10.86
N LYS A 142 -2.34 -28.60 -10.15
CA LYS A 142 -2.38 -29.45 -8.94
C LYS A 142 -1.33 -29.03 -7.92
N GLY A 143 -1.72 -28.79 -6.68
CA GLY A 143 -0.79 -28.48 -5.59
C GLY A 143 -1.46 -27.83 -4.39
N ASN A 144 -0.68 -27.69 -3.33
CA ASN A 144 -1.04 -27.07 -2.07
C ASN A 144 -0.44 -25.66 -2.01
N ILE A 145 -1.26 -24.67 -1.79
CA ILE A 145 -0.88 -23.27 -1.72
C ILE A 145 -1.10 -22.75 -0.30
N VAL A 146 -0.19 -21.94 0.20
CA VAL A 146 -0.41 -21.11 1.39
C VAL A 146 -0.45 -19.64 0.96
N GLU A 147 -1.27 -18.85 1.66
CA GLU A 147 -1.48 -17.43 1.37
C GLU A 147 -1.08 -16.59 2.59
N LEU A 148 -0.18 -15.64 2.38
CA LEU A 148 0.20 -14.62 3.36
C LEU A 148 -0.38 -13.30 2.91
N THR A 149 -1.45 -12.88 3.60
CA THR A 149 -2.18 -11.66 3.21
C THR A 149 -1.52 -10.40 3.75
N GLY A 150 -1.87 -9.27 3.15
CA GLY A 150 -1.70 -7.99 3.83
C GLY A 150 -2.72 -7.83 4.96
N LEU A 151 -2.73 -6.66 5.58
CA LEU A 151 -3.67 -6.31 6.66
C LEU A 151 -5.11 -6.64 6.25
N SER A 152 -5.76 -7.56 6.96
CA SER A 152 -7.04 -8.18 6.56
C SER A 152 -8.18 -7.17 6.43
N GLY A 153 -8.15 -6.07 7.20
CA GLY A 153 -9.15 -5.00 7.12
C GLY A 153 -8.97 -4.04 5.94
N SER A 154 -7.88 -4.16 5.16
CA SER A 154 -7.64 -3.33 3.99
C SER A 154 -8.28 -3.89 2.73
N THR A 155 -8.84 -3.01 1.88
CA THR A 155 -9.52 -3.44 0.65
C THR A 155 -8.62 -4.17 -0.34
N PRO A 156 -7.32 -3.81 -0.54
CA PRO A 156 -6.44 -4.58 -1.41
C PRO A 156 -6.26 -6.03 -0.94
N ALA A 157 -6.12 -6.28 0.36
CA ALA A 157 -5.97 -7.64 0.87
C ALA A 157 -7.22 -8.49 0.63
N MET A 158 -8.41 -7.91 0.88
CA MET A 158 -9.69 -8.58 0.63
C MET A 158 -9.91 -8.88 -0.86
N GLU A 159 -9.69 -7.89 -1.73
CA GLU A 159 -9.92 -8.02 -3.17
C GLU A 159 -8.91 -8.98 -3.82
N ARG A 160 -7.62 -8.94 -3.43
CA ARG A 160 -6.58 -9.88 -3.90
C ARG A 160 -6.93 -11.32 -3.53
N HIS A 161 -7.37 -11.56 -2.29
CA HIS A 161 -7.84 -12.89 -1.87
C HIS A 161 -9.03 -13.36 -2.69
N GLN A 162 -10.04 -12.52 -2.90
CA GLN A 162 -11.24 -12.88 -3.67
C GLN A 162 -10.90 -13.23 -5.12
N GLY A 163 -10.07 -12.42 -5.77
CA GLY A 163 -9.62 -12.67 -7.14
C GLY A 163 -8.80 -13.96 -7.26
N PHE A 164 -7.89 -14.19 -6.31
CA PHE A 164 -7.10 -15.41 -6.21
C PHE A 164 -7.99 -16.66 -6.09
N MET A 165 -8.94 -16.65 -5.16
CA MET A 165 -9.89 -17.74 -4.96
C MET A 165 -10.75 -18.00 -6.21
N ALA A 166 -11.19 -16.94 -6.88
CA ALA A 166 -11.96 -17.07 -8.13
C ALA A 166 -11.14 -17.73 -9.26
N ALA A 167 -9.82 -17.51 -9.29
CA ALA A 167 -8.95 -18.16 -10.26
C ALA A 167 -8.73 -19.64 -9.94
N ILE A 168 -8.30 -19.96 -8.72
CA ILE A 168 -7.93 -21.34 -8.34
C ILE A 168 -9.12 -22.27 -8.22
N SER A 169 -10.34 -21.75 -7.98
CA SER A 169 -11.57 -22.56 -7.95
C SER A 169 -11.85 -23.34 -9.23
N LYS A 170 -11.23 -22.95 -10.35
CA LYS A 170 -11.33 -23.65 -11.64
C LYS A 170 -10.47 -24.92 -11.71
N PHE A 171 -9.58 -25.13 -10.73
CA PHE A 171 -8.63 -26.22 -10.69
C PHE A 171 -8.88 -27.09 -9.43
N PRO A 172 -9.64 -28.19 -9.52
CA PRO A 172 -10.09 -28.96 -8.36
C PRO A 172 -8.94 -29.59 -7.56
N ASP A 173 -7.79 -29.82 -8.17
CA ASP A 173 -6.59 -30.39 -7.55
C ASP A 173 -5.65 -29.32 -6.95
N ILE A 174 -5.96 -28.03 -7.10
CA ILE A 174 -5.29 -26.93 -6.39
C ILE A 174 -6.05 -26.65 -5.10
N LYS A 175 -5.33 -26.54 -3.99
CA LYS A 175 -5.90 -26.29 -2.69
C LYS A 175 -5.18 -25.16 -1.97
N LEU A 176 -5.94 -24.16 -1.54
CA LEU A 176 -5.49 -23.25 -0.50
C LEU A 176 -5.59 -24.00 0.84
N ILE A 177 -4.46 -24.40 1.40
CA ILE A 177 -4.41 -25.25 2.61
C ILE A 177 -4.24 -24.45 3.89
N ASP A 178 -3.74 -23.21 3.78
CA ASP A 178 -3.57 -22.31 4.92
C ASP A 178 -3.52 -20.85 4.48
N LYS A 179 -3.94 -19.94 5.36
CA LYS A 179 -3.93 -18.51 5.15
C LYS A 179 -3.68 -17.78 6.47
N ALA A 180 -2.78 -16.78 6.45
CA ALA A 180 -2.53 -15.91 7.60
C ALA A 180 -2.38 -14.45 7.19
N ASP A 181 -2.71 -13.55 8.12
CA ASP A 181 -2.47 -12.12 8.00
C ASP A 181 -1.02 -11.80 8.38
N ALA A 182 -0.26 -11.29 7.42
CA ALA A 182 1.12 -10.85 7.62
C ALA A 182 1.24 -9.32 7.74
N ALA A 183 0.11 -8.61 7.84
CA ALA A 183 0.03 -7.15 8.07
C ALA A 183 0.91 -6.31 7.11
N TRP A 184 1.11 -6.77 5.86
CA TRP A 184 2.03 -6.20 4.85
C TRP A 184 3.51 -6.27 5.22
N GLU A 185 3.89 -7.00 6.29
CA GLU A 185 5.20 -6.94 6.91
C GLU A 185 5.99 -8.24 6.78
N ARG A 186 7.33 -8.08 6.66
CA ARG A 186 8.27 -9.21 6.57
C ARG A 186 8.31 -10.06 7.83
N GLY A 187 8.36 -9.40 9.00
CA GLY A 187 8.51 -10.10 10.29
C GLY A 187 7.32 -11.02 10.60
N PRO A 188 6.09 -10.52 10.62
CA PRO A 188 4.89 -11.35 10.73
C PRO A 188 4.84 -12.48 9.69
N ALA A 189 5.20 -12.21 8.43
CA ALA A 189 5.23 -13.22 7.39
C ALA A 189 6.20 -14.37 7.68
N GLU A 190 7.37 -14.07 8.23
CA GLU A 190 8.36 -15.08 8.63
C GLU A 190 7.81 -15.99 9.74
N ILE A 191 7.15 -15.39 10.75
CA ILE A 191 6.52 -16.11 11.87
C ILE A 191 5.40 -17.01 11.39
N GLU A 192 4.49 -16.48 10.56
CA GLU A 192 3.35 -17.23 10.06
C GLU A 192 3.78 -18.37 9.12
N MET A 193 4.75 -18.09 8.23
CA MET A 193 5.27 -19.13 7.34
C MET A 193 5.97 -20.25 8.10
N ASP A 194 6.77 -19.94 9.12
CA ASP A 194 7.40 -20.95 9.98
C ASP A 194 6.35 -21.83 10.67
N SER A 195 5.25 -21.24 11.12
CA SER A 195 4.10 -21.98 11.67
C SER A 195 3.41 -22.86 10.62
N MET A 196 3.21 -22.36 9.39
CA MET A 196 2.64 -23.13 8.27
C MET A 196 3.52 -24.31 7.87
N LEU A 197 4.84 -24.12 7.81
CA LEU A 197 5.82 -25.19 7.50
C LEU A 197 5.78 -26.33 8.48
N ARG A 198 5.53 -26.04 9.77
CA ARG A 198 5.37 -27.08 10.81
C ARG A 198 4.05 -27.85 10.68
N ARG A 199 2.97 -27.18 10.27
CA ARG A 199 1.65 -27.80 10.12
C ARG A 199 1.48 -28.60 8.83
N HIS A 200 2.18 -28.17 7.77
CA HIS A 200 1.98 -28.73 6.43
C HIS A 200 3.26 -29.37 5.89
N PRO A 201 3.28 -30.71 5.78
CA PRO A 201 4.44 -31.43 5.25
C PRO A 201 4.69 -31.16 3.76
N LYS A 202 3.68 -30.65 3.03
CA LYS A 202 3.79 -30.36 1.60
C LYS A 202 3.11 -29.02 1.28
N ILE A 203 3.93 -28.07 0.82
CA ILE A 203 3.53 -26.78 0.28
C ILE A 203 4.19 -26.68 -1.10
N ASP A 204 3.41 -26.34 -2.13
CA ASP A 204 3.89 -26.24 -3.51
C ASP A 204 4.02 -24.79 -3.98
N ALA A 205 3.29 -23.85 -3.34
CA ALA A 205 3.40 -22.44 -3.63
C ALA A 205 3.08 -21.58 -2.40
N VAL A 206 3.73 -20.42 -2.35
CA VAL A 206 3.45 -19.33 -1.41
C VAL A 206 2.96 -18.13 -2.20
N TYR A 207 1.73 -17.70 -1.92
CA TYR A 207 1.19 -16.44 -2.40
C TYR A 207 1.37 -15.38 -1.32
N ALA A 208 2.28 -14.46 -1.52
CA ALA A 208 2.48 -13.27 -0.69
C ALA A 208 1.75 -12.07 -1.32
N HIS A 209 0.95 -11.35 -0.54
CA HIS A 209 0.17 -10.23 -1.07
C HIS A 209 1.00 -9.03 -1.50
N ASN A 210 2.29 -8.96 -1.09
CA ASN A 210 3.24 -8.00 -1.62
C ASN A 210 4.69 -8.52 -1.56
N ASP A 211 5.59 -7.79 -2.20
CA ASP A 211 7.02 -8.13 -2.26
C ASP A 211 7.75 -7.92 -0.94
N ARG A 212 7.14 -7.25 0.05
CA ARG A 212 7.69 -7.07 1.39
C ARG A 212 7.41 -8.28 2.28
N ILE A 213 6.26 -8.95 2.11
CA ILE A 213 5.87 -10.20 2.77
C ILE A 213 6.76 -11.36 2.29
N ALA A 214 6.98 -11.46 0.98
CA ALA A 214 7.58 -12.61 0.34
C ALA A 214 8.99 -13.00 0.87
N PRO A 215 9.92 -12.07 1.12
CA PRO A 215 11.23 -12.39 1.71
C PRO A 215 11.15 -13.00 3.11
N GLY A 216 10.13 -12.64 3.90
CA GLY A 216 9.89 -13.26 5.22
C GLY A 216 9.52 -14.73 5.08
N ALA A 217 8.57 -15.03 4.18
CA ALA A 217 8.17 -16.39 3.88
C ALA A 217 9.34 -17.22 3.32
N TYR A 218 10.09 -16.66 2.36
CA TYR A 218 11.26 -17.32 1.80
C TYR A 218 12.32 -17.62 2.88
N GLN A 219 12.58 -16.68 3.79
CA GLN A 219 13.56 -16.86 4.87
C GLN A 219 13.15 -18.00 5.81
N ALA A 220 11.88 -18.06 6.21
CA ALA A 220 11.39 -19.17 7.03
C ALA A 220 11.53 -20.53 6.31
N ALA A 221 11.18 -20.59 5.03
CA ALA A 221 11.33 -21.79 4.22
C ALA A 221 12.81 -22.22 4.10
N LYS A 222 13.70 -21.25 3.91
CA LYS A 222 15.16 -21.49 3.82
C LYS A 222 15.74 -22.01 5.13
N MET A 223 15.30 -21.45 6.27
CA MET A 223 15.71 -21.95 7.60
C MET A 223 15.23 -23.39 7.85
N ALA A 224 14.09 -23.76 7.30
CA ALA A 224 13.56 -25.12 7.33
C ALA A 224 14.20 -26.05 6.26
N GLY A 225 15.06 -25.55 5.36
CA GLY A 225 15.64 -26.30 4.25
C GLY A 225 14.64 -26.70 3.17
N ARG A 226 13.53 -25.97 3.06
CA ARG A 226 12.37 -26.31 2.20
C ARG A 226 12.09 -25.28 1.09
N GLU A 227 12.92 -24.24 0.94
CA GLU A 227 12.71 -23.16 -0.02
C GLU A 227 12.65 -23.64 -1.50
N LYS A 228 13.27 -24.77 -1.79
CA LYS A 228 13.28 -25.37 -3.15
C LYS A 228 12.09 -26.27 -3.45
N GLU A 229 11.21 -26.50 -2.45
CA GLU A 229 10.01 -27.33 -2.62
C GLU A 229 8.85 -26.55 -3.21
N MET A 230 8.89 -25.23 -3.21
CA MET A 230 7.77 -24.35 -3.51
C MET A 230 8.17 -23.14 -4.33
N ILE A 231 7.22 -22.58 -5.05
CA ILE A 231 7.36 -21.28 -5.73
C ILE A 231 6.87 -20.15 -4.80
N PHE A 232 7.50 -18.98 -4.94
CA PHE A 232 7.15 -17.77 -4.19
C PHE A 232 6.68 -16.69 -5.15
N VAL A 233 5.49 -16.13 -4.92
CA VAL A 233 4.89 -15.10 -5.78
C VAL A 233 4.51 -13.90 -4.95
N GLY A 234 4.93 -12.71 -5.41
CA GLY A 234 4.66 -11.42 -4.79
C GLY A 234 3.89 -10.46 -5.70
N ILE A 235 3.68 -9.25 -5.20
CA ILE A 235 3.06 -8.13 -5.89
C ILE A 235 3.81 -6.87 -5.47
N ASP A 236 4.01 -5.93 -6.31
CA ASP A 236 4.48 -4.54 -6.32
C ASP A 236 5.43 -4.31 -7.50
N ALA A 237 6.37 -5.23 -7.73
CA ALA A 237 7.39 -5.17 -8.79
C ALA A 237 8.18 -3.85 -8.80
N LEU A 238 8.42 -3.25 -7.61
CA LEU A 238 9.23 -2.05 -7.52
C LEU A 238 10.68 -2.34 -7.92
N PRO A 239 11.34 -1.40 -8.62
CA PRO A 239 12.76 -1.46 -8.88
C PRO A 239 13.58 -1.10 -7.63
N GLY A 240 14.86 -1.48 -7.63
CA GLY A 240 15.82 -1.11 -6.59
C GLY A 240 16.12 -2.25 -5.63
N LYS A 241 17.14 -2.00 -4.79
CA LYS A 241 17.69 -3.00 -3.89
C LYS A 241 16.69 -3.50 -2.86
N GLY A 242 16.54 -4.83 -2.80
CA GLY A 242 15.61 -5.50 -1.88
C GLY A 242 14.14 -5.44 -2.28
N ASN A 243 13.82 -4.83 -3.42
CA ASN A 243 12.47 -4.73 -3.97
C ASN A 243 12.16 -5.86 -4.96
N GLY A 244 10.91 -5.99 -5.37
CA GLY A 244 10.38 -7.13 -6.12
C GLY A 244 11.17 -7.53 -7.36
N LEU A 245 11.60 -6.58 -8.19
CA LEU A 245 12.39 -6.92 -9.39
C LEU A 245 13.75 -7.54 -9.04
N GLU A 246 14.45 -7.04 -8.01
CA GLU A 246 15.70 -7.64 -7.55
C GLU A 246 15.46 -9.02 -6.92
N LEU A 247 14.37 -9.17 -6.14
CA LEU A 247 14.01 -10.45 -5.52
C LEU A 247 13.76 -11.56 -6.57
N VAL A 248 13.22 -11.21 -7.75
CA VAL A 248 13.07 -12.16 -8.86
C VAL A 248 14.44 -12.49 -9.47
N LEU A 249 15.31 -11.49 -9.69
CA LEU A 249 16.67 -11.71 -10.21
C LEU A 249 17.52 -12.57 -9.27
N ASP A 250 17.33 -12.41 -7.96
CA ASP A 250 18.05 -13.18 -6.92
C ASP A 250 17.40 -14.55 -6.63
N SER A 251 16.36 -14.92 -7.37
CA SER A 251 15.62 -16.19 -7.21
C SER A 251 15.03 -16.37 -5.79
N VAL A 252 14.66 -15.28 -5.16
CA VAL A 252 13.85 -15.27 -3.93
C VAL A 252 12.36 -15.36 -4.29
N LEU A 253 11.97 -14.73 -5.40
CA LEU A 253 10.65 -14.82 -6.00
C LEU A 253 10.71 -15.49 -7.36
N ASP A 254 9.74 -16.32 -7.69
CA ASP A 254 9.52 -16.84 -9.02
C ASP A 254 8.80 -15.84 -9.92
N ALA A 255 7.95 -14.99 -9.32
CA ALA A 255 7.29 -13.90 -10.01
C ALA A 255 6.85 -12.81 -9.04
N THR A 256 6.75 -11.59 -9.55
CA THR A 256 6.05 -10.48 -8.93
C THR A 256 5.14 -9.79 -9.94
N PHE A 257 4.02 -9.24 -9.48
CA PHE A 257 3.03 -8.56 -10.32
C PHE A 257 3.10 -7.06 -10.10
N ILE A 258 3.04 -6.29 -11.18
CA ILE A 258 3.13 -4.83 -11.12
C ILE A 258 1.94 -4.26 -10.34
N TYR A 259 2.24 -3.39 -9.38
CA TYR A 259 1.29 -2.57 -8.67
C TYR A 259 1.72 -1.09 -8.79
N PRO A 260 1.01 -0.28 -9.59
CA PRO A 260 1.44 1.08 -9.87
C PRO A 260 1.28 1.99 -8.64
N THR A 261 2.22 2.93 -8.46
CA THR A 261 2.16 4.01 -7.46
C THR A 261 1.51 5.28 -8.01
N ASN A 262 1.45 5.38 -9.32
CA ASN A 262 0.79 6.41 -10.10
C ASN A 262 -0.37 5.77 -10.87
N GLY A 263 -1.56 6.27 -10.69
CA GLY A 263 -2.77 5.81 -11.37
C GLY A 263 -2.80 6.19 -12.83
#